data_733d4c972e4e34e7772cef40ef9618b6
#
_entry.id   733d4c972e4e34e7772cef40ef9618b6
#
_cell.length_a   1.000
_cell.length_b   1.000
_cell.length_c   1.000
_cell.angle_alpha   90.00
_cell.angle_beta   90.00
_cell.angle_gamma   90.00
#
_symmetry.space_group_name_H-M   'P 1'
#
loop_
_entity.id
_entity.type
_entity.pdbx_description
1 polymer ?
#
loop_
_entity_poly.entity_id
_entity_poly.type
_entity_poly.pdbx_seq_one_letter_code
_entity_poly.pdbx_strand_id
1 'polypeptide(L)'
;NTVHEYIASLDGFAPATVRVIKTNLREAYDWMYGKKYVRFSGRQMFPVIRKDPRNKLLSHYSKEEIRQLVSCIDTETAAGKCVYAIICLLTYLGMRAGDVIALKFRDIDWDKGVISYSQQKTGNPLTLPLLDEVKFPLLDYIRNGRHESADPEYIFVTLYAPYTKYSCTSSVFRMVEKCMRTAGIDYEGRHHGPHSLRHSLAANMLAENVPISAISNIMGHSSTKTTEVYLTVDETHLKEISLEVPNA
;
A
#
# COMPACT_ATOMS: atom_id res chain seq x y z
N ASN A 1 36.14 -10.47 -10.47
CA ASN A 1 36.20 -10.79 -9.04
C ASN A 1 35.35 -9.84 -8.20
N THR A 2 35.50 -8.53 -8.32
CA THR A 2 34.85 -7.50 -7.49
C THR A 2 33.30 -7.60 -7.38
N VAL A 3 32.61 -8.02 -8.42
CA VAL A 3 31.13 -8.14 -8.38
C VAL A 3 30.69 -9.37 -7.60
N HIS A 4 31.40 -10.48 -7.73
CA HIS A 4 31.11 -11.68 -6.93
C HIS A 4 31.42 -11.46 -5.45
N GLU A 5 32.51 -10.77 -5.13
CA GLU A 5 32.87 -10.36 -3.77
C GLU A 5 31.81 -9.43 -3.17
N TYR A 6 31.32 -8.46 -3.96
CA TYR A 6 30.23 -7.60 -3.53
C TYR A 6 28.94 -8.39 -3.25
N ILE A 7 28.58 -9.34 -4.11
CA ILE A 7 27.39 -10.18 -3.89
C ILE A 7 27.55 -11.08 -2.65
N ALA A 8 28.75 -11.59 -2.41
CA ALA A 8 29.06 -12.37 -1.20
C ALA A 8 28.98 -11.50 0.06
N SER A 9 29.35 -10.22 -0.03
CA SER A 9 29.22 -9.28 1.11
C SER A 9 27.79 -8.93 1.48
N LEU A 10 26.80 -9.34 0.66
CA LEU A 10 25.38 -9.15 0.94
C LEU A 10 24.80 -10.24 1.89
N ASP A 11 25.62 -11.19 2.34
CA ASP A 11 25.24 -12.12 3.39
C ASP A 11 24.89 -11.35 4.67
N GLY A 12 23.70 -11.60 5.21
CA GLY A 12 23.14 -10.86 6.35
C GLY A 12 22.05 -9.84 5.97
N PHE A 13 21.93 -9.47 4.69
CA PHE A 13 20.77 -8.68 4.23
C PHE A 13 19.53 -9.55 4.03
N ALA A 14 18.36 -8.96 4.25
CA ALA A 14 17.09 -9.64 3.98
C ALA A 14 17.05 -10.14 2.52
N PRO A 15 16.57 -11.38 2.25
CA PRO A 15 16.53 -11.95 0.90
C PRO A 15 15.82 -11.08 -0.15
N ALA A 16 14.83 -10.29 0.27
CA ALA A 16 14.15 -9.32 -0.59
C ALA A 16 15.09 -8.19 -1.03
N THR A 17 15.92 -7.68 -0.14
CA THR A 17 16.91 -6.62 -0.42
C THR A 17 18.00 -7.13 -1.38
N VAL A 18 18.54 -8.33 -1.12
CA VAL A 18 19.54 -8.97 -1.99
C VAL A 18 18.98 -9.14 -3.41
N ARG A 19 17.69 -9.55 -3.53
CA ARG A 19 17.05 -9.69 -4.83
C ARG A 19 16.92 -8.36 -5.57
N VAL A 20 16.53 -7.28 -4.89
CA VAL A 20 16.44 -5.94 -5.50
C VAL A 20 17.82 -5.50 -5.99
N ILE A 21 18.85 -5.65 -5.18
CA ILE A 21 20.23 -5.31 -5.54
C ILE A 21 20.67 -6.11 -6.78
N LYS A 22 20.46 -7.43 -6.80
CA LYS A 22 20.80 -8.28 -7.96
C LYS A 22 20.01 -7.89 -9.21
N THR A 23 18.75 -7.46 -9.08
CA THR A 23 17.94 -6.98 -10.22
C THR A 23 18.51 -5.68 -10.78
N ASN A 24 18.82 -4.71 -9.92
CA ASN A 24 19.40 -3.43 -10.33
C ASN A 24 20.78 -3.62 -11.00
N LEU A 25 21.64 -4.49 -10.43
CA LEU A 25 22.91 -4.84 -11.04
C LEU A 25 22.74 -5.48 -12.42
N ARG A 26 21.76 -6.39 -12.56
CA ARG A 26 21.47 -7.02 -13.86
C ARG A 26 21.06 -5.99 -14.90
N GLU A 27 20.15 -5.06 -14.57
CA GLU A 27 19.71 -3.99 -15.47
C GLU A 27 20.86 -3.07 -15.87
N ALA A 28 21.72 -2.69 -14.91
CA ALA A 28 22.89 -1.89 -15.16
C ALA A 28 23.89 -2.60 -16.12
N TYR A 29 24.13 -3.90 -15.91
CA TYR A 29 24.98 -4.70 -16.79
C TYR A 29 24.38 -4.92 -18.17
N ASP A 30 23.06 -5.11 -18.29
CA ASP A 30 22.37 -5.22 -19.58
C ASP A 30 22.50 -3.89 -20.37
N TRP A 31 22.41 -2.76 -19.68
CA TRP A 31 22.64 -1.44 -20.30
C TRP A 31 24.09 -1.28 -20.77
N MET A 32 25.07 -1.60 -19.92
CA MET A 32 26.52 -1.55 -20.25
C MET A 32 26.86 -2.50 -21.42
N TYR A 33 26.26 -3.68 -21.45
CA TYR A 33 26.41 -4.64 -22.54
C TYR A 33 25.87 -4.10 -23.85
N GLY A 34 24.70 -3.47 -23.84
CA GLY A 34 24.14 -2.79 -24.99
C GLY A 34 25.01 -1.65 -25.52
N LYS A 35 25.78 -0.99 -24.64
CA LYS A 35 26.79 0.03 -25.00
C LYS A 35 28.16 -0.53 -25.32
N LYS A 36 28.34 -1.85 -25.31
CA LYS A 36 29.63 -2.55 -25.54
C LYS A 36 30.73 -2.22 -24.52
N TYR A 37 30.37 -1.76 -23.32
CA TYR A 37 31.34 -1.50 -22.24
C TYR A 37 31.78 -2.76 -21.51
N VAL A 38 30.95 -3.80 -21.53
CA VAL A 38 31.22 -5.10 -20.91
C VAL A 38 30.96 -6.24 -21.90
N ARG A 39 31.60 -7.40 -21.67
CA ARG A 39 31.52 -8.57 -22.56
C ARG A 39 30.33 -9.48 -22.28
N PHE A 40 29.71 -9.40 -21.11
CA PHE A 40 28.63 -10.28 -20.66
C PHE A 40 27.41 -9.45 -20.28
N SER A 41 26.24 -9.96 -20.63
CA SER A 41 24.97 -9.34 -20.22
C SER A 41 24.69 -9.57 -18.74
N GLY A 42 23.86 -8.73 -18.15
CA GLY A 42 23.42 -8.89 -16.77
C GLY A 42 22.68 -10.20 -16.52
N ARG A 43 21.96 -10.74 -17.52
CA ARG A 43 21.31 -12.05 -17.44
C ARG A 43 22.30 -13.20 -17.33
N GLN A 44 23.46 -13.10 -17.96
CA GLN A 44 24.55 -14.09 -17.87
C GLN A 44 25.26 -14.01 -16.53
N MET A 45 25.43 -12.79 -15.99
CA MET A 45 26.14 -12.55 -14.73
C MET A 45 25.29 -12.81 -13.48
N PHE A 46 23.98 -12.52 -13.54
CA PHE A 46 23.08 -12.58 -12.41
C PHE A 46 21.83 -13.41 -12.75
N PRO A 47 21.80 -14.71 -12.44
CA PRO A 47 20.63 -15.54 -12.67
C PRO A 47 19.42 -15.03 -11.91
N VAL A 48 18.23 -15.21 -12.51
CA VAL A 48 16.97 -14.80 -11.91
C VAL A 48 16.67 -15.70 -10.70
N ILE A 49 16.64 -15.12 -9.51
CA ILE A 49 16.15 -15.81 -8.34
C ILE A 49 14.63 -15.78 -8.38
N ARG A 50 14.00 -16.94 -8.65
CA ARG A 50 12.54 -17.06 -8.61
C ARG A 50 12.05 -16.82 -7.19
N LYS A 51 10.95 -16.09 -7.05
CA LYS A 51 10.24 -15.99 -5.76
C LYS A 51 9.70 -17.36 -5.42
N ASP A 52 9.93 -17.82 -4.18
CA ASP A 52 9.09 -18.89 -3.63
C ASP A 52 7.72 -18.26 -3.30
N PRO A 53 6.65 -18.66 -3.99
CA PRO A 53 5.32 -18.08 -3.74
C PRO A 53 4.77 -18.47 -2.36
N ARG A 54 5.30 -19.54 -1.74
CA ARG A 54 4.79 -20.12 -0.48
C ARG A 54 5.16 -19.33 0.77
N ASN A 55 6.05 -18.34 0.69
CA ASN A 55 6.59 -17.64 1.86
C ASN A 55 5.99 -16.24 2.08
N LYS A 56 4.79 -15.96 1.60
CA LYS A 56 4.11 -14.69 1.84
C LYS A 56 2.70 -14.91 2.38
N LEU A 57 2.60 -15.28 3.64
CA LEU A 57 1.40 -14.95 4.40
C LEU A 57 1.27 -13.42 4.36
N LEU A 58 0.30 -12.93 3.61
CA LEU A 58 -0.05 -11.51 3.60
C LEU A 58 -0.59 -11.18 4.97
N SER A 59 0.17 -10.42 5.74
CA SER A 59 -0.33 -9.88 7.00
C SER A 59 -1.55 -9.04 6.70
N HIS A 60 -2.70 -9.39 7.29
CA HIS A 60 -3.90 -8.58 7.26
C HIS A 60 -4.33 -8.28 8.70
N TYR A 61 -5.09 -7.22 8.85
CA TYR A 61 -5.65 -6.77 10.12
C TYR A 61 -7.16 -6.97 10.08
N SER A 62 -7.71 -7.46 11.18
CA SER A 62 -9.15 -7.69 11.32
C SER A 62 -9.93 -6.38 11.23
N LYS A 63 -11.24 -6.47 11.04
CA LYS A 63 -12.11 -5.29 11.07
C LYS A 63 -12.07 -4.58 12.43
N GLU A 64 -11.91 -5.34 13.51
CA GLU A 64 -11.79 -4.84 14.88
C GLU A 64 -10.49 -4.06 15.07
N GLU A 65 -9.35 -4.61 14.59
CA GLU A 65 -8.06 -3.91 14.61
C GLU A 65 -8.12 -2.62 13.76
N ILE A 66 -8.78 -2.65 12.60
CA ILE A 66 -8.97 -1.45 11.78
C ILE A 66 -9.84 -0.41 12.49
N ARG A 67 -10.94 -0.80 13.14
CA ARG A 67 -11.76 0.12 13.93
C ARG A 67 -10.97 0.73 15.08
N GLN A 68 -10.20 -0.08 15.79
CA GLN A 68 -9.31 0.37 16.86
C GLN A 68 -8.26 1.37 16.35
N LEU A 69 -7.66 1.08 15.17
CA LEU A 69 -6.72 1.99 14.51
C LEU A 69 -7.34 3.36 14.21
N VAL A 70 -8.55 3.35 13.68
CA VAL A 70 -9.25 4.59 13.29
C VAL A 70 -9.69 5.37 14.53
N SER A 71 -10.18 4.70 15.56
CA SER A 71 -10.72 5.32 16.79
C SER A 71 -9.66 5.93 17.70
N CYS A 72 -8.38 5.53 17.57
CA CYS A 72 -7.31 6.07 18.43
C CYS A 72 -6.77 7.44 17.94
N ILE A 73 -7.23 7.95 16.79
CA ILE A 73 -6.70 9.17 16.20
C ILE A 73 -7.38 10.38 16.85
N ASP A 74 -6.56 11.24 17.45
CA ASP A 74 -7.02 12.52 18.00
C ASP A 74 -7.39 13.48 16.85
N THR A 75 -8.66 13.80 16.71
CA THR A 75 -9.20 14.69 15.68
C THR A 75 -9.37 16.14 16.13
N GLU A 76 -8.95 16.51 17.33
CA GLU A 76 -9.02 17.87 17.82
C GLU A 76 -7.96 18.79 17.18
N THR A 77 -6.84 18.19 16.75
CA THR A 77 -5.73 18.93 16.15
C THR A 77 -5.78 18.92 14.61
N ALA A 78 -5.26 19.96 13.96
CA ALA A 78 -5.10 20.02 12.51
C ALA A 78 -4.30 18.83 11.95
N ALA A 79 -3.25 18.43 12.66
CA ALA A 79 -2.45 17.28 12.34
C ALA A 79 -3.25 15.98 12.44
N GLY A 80 -4.03 15.83 13.48
CA GLY A 80 -4.88 14.65 13.70
C GLY A 80 -5.98 14.55 12.65
N LYS A 81 -6.65 15.64 12.28
CA LYS A 81 -7.62 15.67 11.18
C LYS A 81 -7.01 15.22 9.86
N CYS A 82 -5.79 15.69 9.54
CA CYS A 82 -5.03 15.26 8.37
C CYS A 82 -4.76 13.74 8.39
N VAL A 83 -4.23 13.23 9.51
CA VAL A 83 -3.93 11.80 9.68
C VAL A 83 -5.21 10.97 9.58
N TYR A 84 -6.29 11.40 10.23
CA TYR A 84 -7.58 10.71 10.21
C TYR A 84 -8.13 10.58 8.79
N ALA A 85 -8.17 11.66 8.01
CA ALA A 85 -8.60 11.64 6.62
C ALA A 85 -7.73 10.71 5.73
N ILE A 86 -6.39 10.75 5.91
CA ILE A 86 -5.46 9.85 5.19
C ILE A 86 -5.73 8.38 5.55
N ILE A 87 -5.88 8.06 6.85
CA ILE A 87 -6.14 6.69 7.32
C ILE A 87 -7.48 6.19 6.78
N CYS A 88 -8.52 7.02 6.76
CA CYS A 88 -9.82 6.64 6.19
C CYS A 88 -9.72 6.29 4.69
N LEU A 89 -9.00 7.06 3.89
CA LEU A 89 -8.75 6.75 2.47
C LEU A 89 -8.01 5.42 2.28
N LEU A 90 -7.05 5.12 3.15
CA LEU A 90 -6.27 3.89 3.09
C LEU A 90 -7.09 2.66 3.52
N THR A 91 -7.92 2.80 4.57
CA THR A 91 -8.66 1.68 5.18
C THR A 91 -9.97 1.37 4.48
N TYR A 92 -10.75 2.38 4.12
CA TYR A 92 -12.10 2.20 3.55
C TYR A 92 -12.11 2.15 2.03
N LEU A 93 -11.19 2.86 1.37
CA LEU A 93 -11.08 2.82 -0.10
C LEU A 93 -9.87 2.04 -0.61
N GLY A 94 -8.98 1.63 0.28
CA GLY A 94 -7.78 0.89 -0.10
C GLY A 94 -6.86 1.65 -1.05
N MET A 95 -6.89 2.97 -1.07
CA MET A 95 -6.02 3.79 -1.93
C MET A 95 -4.54 3.53 -1.63
N ARG A 96 -3.69 3.63 -2.64
CA ARG A 96 -2.24 3.58 -2.40
C ARG A 96 -1.76 4.87 -1.76
N ALA A 97 -0.78 4.80 -0.87
CA ALA A 97 -0.23 5.99 -0.20
C ALA A 97 0.23 7.08 -1.19
N GLY A 98 0.80 6.68 -2.33
CA GLY A 98 1.19 7.62 -3.39
C GLY A 98 0.00 8.34 -4.01
N ASP A 99 -1.11 7.63 -4.22
CA ASP A 99 -2.33 8.19 -4.78
C ASP A 99 -3.01 9.13 -3.77
N VAL A 100 -3.01 8.77 -2.47
CA VAL A 100 -3.55 9.62 -1.40
C VAL A 100 -2.83 10.96 -1.32
N ILE A 101 -1.48 10.96 -1.24
CA ILE A 101 -0.73 12.23 -1.14
C ILE A 101 -0.73 13.06 -2.44
N ALA A 102 -1.09 12.45 -3.56
CA ALA A 102 -1.22 13.13 -4.85
C ALA A 102 -2.66 13.59 -5.15
N LEU A 103 -3.62 13.30 -4.25
CA LEU A 103 -5.03 13.61 -4.45
C LEU A 103 -5.25 15.12 -4.54
N LYS A 104 -6.01 15.54 -5.55
CA LYS A 104 -6.29 16.94 -5.85
C LYS A 104 -7.77 17.27 -5.61
N PHE A 105 -8.08 18.52 -5.39
CA PHE A 105 -9.47 18.97 -5.25
C PHE A 105 -10.33 18.60 -6.46
N ARG A 106 -9.80 18.72 -7.67
CA ARG A 106 -10.49 18.37 -8.92
C ARG A 106 -10.80 16.88 -9.09
N ASP A 107 -10.15 16.02 -8.31
CA ASP A 107 -10.35 14.57 -8.37
C ASP A 107 -11.61 14.13 -7.60
N ILE A 108 -12.24 15.04 -6.85
CA ILE A 108 -13.44 14.77 -6.06
C ILE A 108 -14.63 15.49 -6.67
N ASP A 109 -15.62 14.70 -7.09
CA ASP A 109 -16.94 15.17 -7.46
C ASP A 109 -17.89 15.00 -6.25
N TRP A 110 -18.08 16.09 -5.51
CA TRP A 110 -18.88 16.10 -4.29
C TRP A 110 -20.36 15.86 -4.56
N ASP A 111 -20.86 16.31 -5.72
CA ASP A 111 -22.26 16.19 -6.10
C ASP A 111 -22.59 14.75 -6.51
N LYS A 112 -21.71 14.11 -7.26
CA LYS A 112 -21.86 12.70 -7.64
C LYS A 112 -21.40 11.73 -6.54
N GLY A 113 -20.69 12.21 -5.52
CA GLY A 113 -20.16 11.37 -4.46
C GLY A 113 -19.10 10.38 -4.94
N VAL A 114 -18.14 10.83 -5.77
CA VAL A 114 -17.09 9.98 -6.31
C VAL A 114 -15.71 10.65 -6.25
N ILE A 115 -14.67 9.83 -6.17
CA ILE A 115 -13.27 10.21 -6.31
C ILE A 115 -12.75 9.59 -7.59
N SER A 116 -12.28 10.40 -8.55
CA SER A 116 -11.78 9.95 -9.86
C SER A 116 -10.36 10.46 -10.09
N TYR A 117 -9.41 9.56 -10.19
CA TYR A 117 -7.99 9.90 -10.33
C TYR A 117 -7.23 8.89 -11.19
N SER A 118 -6.06 9.30 -11.69
CA SER A 118 -5.12 8.39 -12.36
C SER A 118 -4.09 7.87 -11.35
N GLN A 119 -3.97 6.56 -11.23
CA GLN A 119 -3.05 5.91 -10.29
C GLN A 119 -1.59 6.27 -10.61
N GLN A 120 -0.84 6.76 -9.63
CA GLN A 120 0.56 7.20 -9.80
C GLN A 120 1.49 6.07 -10.31
N LYS A 121 1.24 4.83 -9.91
CA LYS A 121 2.09 3.69 -10.26
C LYS A 121 1.82 3.11 -11.64
N THR A 122 0.59 3.14 -12.10
CA THR A 122 0.15 2.43 -13.32
C THR A 122 -0.37 3.36 -14.42
N GLY A 123 -0.69 4.61 -14.08
CA GLY A 123 -1.34 5.56 -14.97
C GLY A 123 -2.82 5.26 -15.25
N ASN A 124 -3.35 4.14 -14.75
CA ASN A 124 -4.72 3.74 -15.02
C ASN A 124 -5.72 4.64 -14.28
N PRO A 125 -6.81 5.05 -14.94
CA PRO A 125 -7.89 5.77 -14.28
C PRO A 125 -8.61 4.85 -13.31
N LEU A 126 -9.03 5.40 -12.16
CA LEU A 126 -9.81 4.70 -11.15
C LEU A 126 -10.86 5.67 -10.59
N THR A 127 -12.10 5.20 -10.50
CA THR A 127 -13.19 5.91 -9.84
C THR A 127 -13.70 5.08 -8.68
N LEU A 128 -13.74 5.68 -7.50
CA LEU A 128 -14.19 5.09 -6.24
C LEU A 128 -15.36 5.87 -5.67
N PRO A 129 -16.31 5.22 -4.98
CA PRO A 129 -17.37 5.92 -4.28
C PRO A 129 -16.79 6.73 -3.13
N LEU A 130 -17.31 7.93 -2.90
CA LEU A 130 -16.97 8.76 -1.75
C LEU A 130 -17.87 8.36 -0.56
N LEU A 131 -17.46 7.33 0.16
CA LEU A 131 -18.18 6.82 1.34
C LEU A 131 -18.23 7.87 2.44
N ASP A 132 -19.25 7.85 3.27
CA ASP A 132 -19.42 8.82 4.38
C ASP A 132 -18.26 8.73 5.38
N GLU A 133 -17.71 7.52 5.62
CA GLU A 133 -16.53 7.28 6.46
C GLU A 133 -15.26 7.97 5.91
N VAL A 134 -15.26 8.39 4.67
CA VAL A 134 -14.17 9.13 4.03
C VAL A 134 -14.55 10.59 3.81
N LYS A 135 -15.77 10.84 3.40
CA LYS A 135 -16.30 12.16 3.06
C LYS A 135 -16.23 13.13 4.24
N PHE A 136 -16.74 12.72 5.39
CA PHE A 136 -16.77 13.61 6.57
C PHE A 136 -15.38 13.91 7.13
N PRO A 137 -14.48 12.91 7.34
CA PRO A 137 -13.10 13.19 7.73
C PRO A 137 -12.36 14.10 6.75
N LEU A 138 -12.59 13.91 5.46
CA LEU A 138 -11.95 14.70 4.42
C LEU A 138 -12.43 16.16 4.45
N LEU A 139 -13.75 16.36 4.59
CA LEU A 139 -14.35 17.70 4.73
C LEU A 139 -13.87 18.41 6.00
N ASP A 140 -13.79 17.67 7.14
CA ASP A 140 -13.31 18.25 8.40
C ASP A 140 -11.84 18.67 8.29
N TYR A 141 -10.99 17.84 7.69
CA TYR A 141 -9.60 18.24 7.42
C TYR A 141 -9.51 19.46 6.52
N ILE A 142 -10.24 19.48 5.40
CA ILE A 142 -10.20 20.60 4.44
C ILE A 142 -10.65 21.92 5.09
N ARG A 143 -11.70 21.89 5.91
CA ARG A 143 -12.28 23.09 6.53
C ARG A 143 -11.57 23.55 7.78
N ASN A 144 -11.13 22.61 8.62
CA ASN A 144 -10.72 22.87 9.99
C ASN A 144 -9.28 22.46 10.30
N GLY A 145 -8.60 21.74 9.39
CA GLY A 145 -7.24 21.24 9.63
C GLY A 145 -6.22 21.72 8.60
N ARG A 146 -6.67 22.08 7.41
CA ARG A 146 -5.78 22.50 6.32
C ARG A 146 -5.48 24.00 6.41
N HIS A 147 -4.19 24.35 6.31
CA HIS A 147 -3.76 25.75 6.36
C HIS A 147 -4.27 26.53 5.14
N GLU A 148 -4.75 27.74 5.33
CA GLU A 148 -5.30 28.60 4.26
C GLU A 148 -4.28 28.97 3.17
N SER A 149 -3.00 29.15 3.55
CA SER A 149 -1.89 29.43 2.63
C SER A 149 -1.31 28.17 1.96
N ALA A 150 -1.98 27.02 2.08
CA ALA A 150 -1.49 25.76 1.51
C ALA A 150 -1.68 25.73 -0.01
N ASP A 151 -0.88 24.91 -0.69
CA ASP A 151 -0.96 24.64 -2.13
C ASP A 151 -2.43 24.41 -2.56
N PRO A 152 -3.02 25.24 -3.42
CA PRO A 152 -4.46 25.17 -3.73
C PRO A 152 -4.84 23.94 -4.57
N GLU A 153 -3.88 23.25 -5.15
CA GLU A 153 -4.15 22.10 -6.04
C GLU A 153 -4.36 20.81 -5.25
N TYR A 154 -3.52 20.57 -4.23
CA TYR A 154 -3.47 19.31 -3.50
C TYR A 154 -4.29 19.36 -2.21
N ILE A 155 -5.03 18.29 -1.93
CA ILE A 155 -5.80 18.17 -0.69
C ILE A 155 -4.85 18.01 0.49
N PHE A 156 -3.91 17.05 0.43
CA PHE A 156 -2.97 16.78 1.50
C PHE A 156 -1.65 17.51 1.29
N VAL A 157 -1.31 18.31 2.28
CA VAL A 157 -0.10 19.13 2.29
C VAL A 157 0.68 18.91 3.59
N THR A 158 1.96 19.31 3.59
CA THR A 158 2.79 19.26 4.78
C THR A 158 2.18 20.10 5.91
N LEU A 159 2.38 19.67 7.15
CA LEU A 159 1.85 20.35 8.35
C LEU A 159 2.62 21.63 8.72
N TYR A 160 3.75 21.87 8.05
CA TYR A 160 4.63 23.01 8.27
C TYR A 160 4.87 23.74 6.96
N ALA A 161 5.14 25.05 7.05
CA ALA A 161 5.51 25.85 5.89
C ALA A 161 6.64 25.17 5.08
N PRO A 162 6.56 25.24 3.77
CA PRO A 162 5.67 26.03 2.92
C PRO A 162 4.31 25.39 2.57
N TYR A 163 3.81 24.42 3.33
CA TYR A 163 2.50 23.75 3.15
C TYR A 163 2.26 23.22 1.74
N THR A 164 3.27 22.60 1.18
CA THR A 164 3.23 21.97 -0.16
C THR A 164 2.83 20.50 -0.09
N LYS A 165 2.54 19.90 -1.23
CA LYS A 165 2.26 18.45 -1.31
C LYS A 165 3.39 17.64 -0.66
N TYR A 166 3.05 16.49 -0.13
CA TYR A 166 4.07 15.53 0.36
C TYR A 166 4.96 15.07 -0.79
N SER A 167 6.28 15.08 -0.58
CA SER A 167 7.26 14.65 -1.58
C SER A 167 7.44 13.13 -1.65
N CYS A 168 7.13 12.41 -0.57
CA CYS A 168 7.30 10.97 -0.49
C CYS A 168 6.27 10.30 0.42
N THR A 169 6.07 9.00 0.22
CA THR A 169 5.13 8.18 0.99
C THR A 169 5.62 7.79 2.38
N SER A 170 6.88 8.06 2.71
CA SER A 170 7.47 7.73 4.02
C SER A 170 6.74 8.43 5.18
N SER A 171 6.17 9.63 4.92
CA SER A 171 5.36 10.33 5.92
C SER A 171 4.09 9.56 6.24
N VAL A 172 3.40 9.04 5.21
CA VAL A 172 2.19 8.22 5.39
C VAL A 172 2.52 6.92 6.13
N PHE A 173 3.65 6.28 5.81
CA PHE A 173 4.10 5.09 6.53
C PHE A 173 4.26 5.38 8.04
N ARG A 174 4.96 6.47 8.39
CA ARG A 174 5.14 6.87 9.79
C ARG A 174 3.83 7.23 10.49
N MET A 175 2.85 7.81 9.77
CA MET A 175 1.52 8.08 10.31
C MET A 175 0.81 6.77 10.67
N VAL A 176 0.78 5.80 9.75
CA VAL A 176 0.17 4.48 9.99
C VAL A 176 0.84 3.77 11.14
N GLU A 177 2.18 3.71 11.18
CA GLU A 177 2.94 3.08 12.25
C GLU A 177 2.65 3.72 13.61
N LYS A 178 2.63 5.05 13.68
CA LYS A 178 2.27 5.79 14.90
C LYS A 178 0.86 5.44 15.37
N CYS A 179 -0.12 5.40 14.44
CA CYS A 179 -1.50 5.04 14.78
C CYS A 179 -1.59 3.59 15.29
N MET A 180 -0.93 2.63 14.63
CA MET A 180 -0.89 1.22 15.08
C MET A 180 -0.34 1.10 16.51
N ARG A 181 0.76 1.79 16.79
CA ARG A 181 1.36 1.81 18.12
C ARG A 181 0.44 2.46 19.16
N THR A 182 -0.19 3.59 18.83
CA THR A 182 -1.13 4.28 19.74
C THR A 182 -2.37 3.43 20.01
N ALA A 183 -2.86 2.70 19.00
CA ALA A 183 -3.98 1.78 19.12
C ALA A 183 -3.63 0.48 19.88
N GLY A 184 -2.36 0.23 20.21
CA GLY A 184 -1.94 -1.02 20.86
C GLY A 184 -2.06 -2.24 19.95
N ILE A 185 -2.06 -2.05 18.62
CA ILE A 185 -2.12 -3.16 17.66
C ILE A 185 -0.76 -3.84 17.62
N ASP A 186 -0.74 -5.14 17.86
CA ASP A 186 0.47 -5.94 17.68
C ASP A 186 0.77 -6.12 16.20
N TYR A 187 1.89 -5.57 15.75
CA TYR A 187 2.39 -5.71 14.39
C TYR A 187 3.79 -6.34 14.34
N GLU A 188 4.29 -6.88 15.46
CA GLU A 188 5.57 -7.58 15.49
C GLU A 188 5.53 -8.80 14.59
N GLY A 189 6.51 -8.94 13.69
CA GLY A 189 6.51 -10.00 12.69
C GLY A 189 5.48 -9.86 11.57
N ARG A 190 4.60 -8.88 11.62
CA ARG A 190 3.57 -8.60 10.59
C ARG A 190 4.03 -7.45 9.68
N HIS A 191 3.70 -7.54 8.39
CA HIS A 191 3.84 -6.36 7.52
C HIS A 191 2.89 -5.26 7.99
N HIS A 192 3.42 -4.07 8.20
CA HIS A 192 2.65 -2.90 8.64
C HIS A 192 2.87 -1.72 7.69
N GLY A 193 2.01 -0.70 7.82
CA GLY A 193 2.02 0.47 6.96
C GLY A 193 0.88 0.49 5.93
N PRO A 194 0.87 1.46 4.98
CA PRO A 194 -0.27 1.69 4.08
C PRO A 194 -0.65 0.48 3.22
N HIS A 195 0.33 -0.32 2.81
CA HIS A 195 0.07 -1.52 2.01
C HIS A 195 -0.67 -2.61 2.79
N SER A 196 -0.38 -2.78 4.08
CA SER A 196 -1.07 -3.77 4.90
C SER A 196 -2.53 -3.40 5.13
N LEU A 197 -2.85 -2.10 5.29
CA LEU A 197 -4.24 -1.63 5.40
C LEU A 197 -5.03 -1.93 4.13
N ARG A 198 -4.44 -1.66 2.97
CA ARG A 198 -5.04 -2.00 1.68
C ARG A 198 -5.23 -3.53 1.51
N HIS A 199 -4.27 -4.33 1.94
CA HIS A 199 -4.39 -5.79 1.93
C HIS A 199 -5.48 -6.26 2.88
N SER A 200 -5.61 -5.63 4.05
CA SER A 200 -6.67 -5.93 5.01
C SER A 200 -8.06 -5.66 4.45
N LEU A 201 -8.25 -4.55 3.73
CA LEU A 201 -9.51 -4.28 3.05
C LEU A 201 -9.86 -5.39 2.06
N ALA A 202 -8.91 -5.79 1.20
CA ALA A 202 -9.15 -6.83 0.22
C ALA A 202 -9.42 -8.20 0.87
N ALA A 203 -8.69 -8.57 1.92
CA ALA A 203 -8.91 -9.80 2.68
C ALA A 203 -10.27 -9.81 3.39
N ASN A 204 -10.66 -8.69 4.01
CA ASN A 204 -11.96 -8.54 4.67
C ASN A 204 -13.12 -8.60 3.67
N MET A 205 -12.96 -8.04 2.45
CA MET A 205 -13.95 -8.16 1.38
C MET A 205 -14.10 -9.61 0.91
N LEU A 206 -12.98 -10.32 0.78
CA LEU A 206 -12.98 -11.73 0.38
C LEU A 206 -13.69 -12.59 1.43
N ALA A 207 -13.41 -12.38 2.70
CA ALA A 207 -14.08 -13.05 3.82
C ALA A 207 -15.60 -12.81 3.85
N GLU A 208 -16.07 -11.69 3.28
CA GLU A 208 -17.50 -11.38 3.08
C GLU A 208 -18.06 -11.90 1.74
N ASN A 209 -17.33 -12.78 1.06
CA ASN A 209 -17.73 -13.37 -0.22
C ASN A 209 -17.90 -12.34 -1.36
N VAL A 210 -17.22 -11.18 -1.30
CA VAL A 210 -17.19 -10.23 -2.42
C VAL A 210 -16.43 -10.85 -3.59
N PRO A 211 -16.99 -10.86 -4.81
CA PRO A 211 -16.31 -11.46 -5.97
C PRO A 211 -14.92 -10.86 -6.21
N ILE A 212 -13.93 -11.70 -6.52
CA ILE A 212 -12.54 -11.29 -6.76
C ILE A 212 -12.43 -10.24 -7.87
N SER A 213 -13.29 -10.32 -8.89
CA SER A 213 -13.36 -9.32 -9.96
C SER A 213 -13.75 -7.94 -9.43
N ALA A 214 -14.70 -7.87 -8.49
CA ALA A 214 -15.10 -6.63 -7.85
C ALA A 214 -13.97 -6.08 -6.97
N ILE A 215 -13.32 -6.93 -6.15
CA ILE A 215 -12.15 -6.56 -5.35
C ILE A 215 -11.02 -6.02 -6.26
N SER A 216 -10.74 -6.70 -7.38
CA SER A 216 -9.73 -6.28 -8.35
C SER A 216 -10.02 -4.90 -8.93
N ASN A 217 -11.27 -4.62 -9.27
CA ASN A 217 -11.72 -3.33 -9.78
C ASN A 217 -11.56 -2.22 -8.74
N ILE A 218 -12.03 -2.43 -7.50
CA ILE A 218 -11.90 -1.47 -6.38
C ILE A 218 -10.42 -1.20 -6.08
N MET A 219 -9.59 -2.24 -6.10
CA MET A 219 -8.15 -2.09 -5.91
C MET A 219 -7.44 -1.48 -7.13
N GLY A 220 -8.10 -1.33 -8.28
CA GLY A 220 -7.48 -0.84 -9.51
C GLY A 220 -6.26 -1.69 -9.92
N HIS A 221 -6.40 -3.00 -9.87
CA HIS A 221 -5.39 -3.92 -10.35
C HIS A 221 -5.52 -4.10 -11.86
N SER A 222 -4.41 -3.97 -12.59
CA SER A 222 -4.37 -4.20 -14.05
C SER A 222 -4.46 -5.68 -14.44
N SER A 223 -4.37 -6.60 -13.45
CA SER A 223 -4.46 -8.05 -13.64
C SER A 223 -5.06 -8.71 -12.41
N THR A 224 -5.99 -9.64 -12.62
CA THR A 224 -6.59 -10.49 -11.57
C THR A 224 -5.55 -11.32 -10.82
N LYS A 225 -4.43 -11.68 -11.47
CA LYS A 225 -3.29 -12.37 -10.82
C LYS A 225 -2.76 -11.64 -9.59
N THR A 226 -2.87 -10.31 -9.53
CA THR A 226 -2.49 -9.53 -8.35
C THR A 226 -3.48 -9.73 -7.21
N THR A 227 -4.73 -10.07 -7.53
CA THR A 227 -5.81 -10.30 -6.57
C THR A 227 -5.85 -11.77 -6.13
N GLU A 228 -5.40 -12.71 -6.97
CA GLU A 228 -5.29 -14.15 -6.65
C GLU A 228 -4.38 -14.41 -5.43
N VAL A 229 -3.48 -13.49 -5.12
CA VAL A 229 -2.64 -13.57 -3.90
C VAL A 229 -3.49 -13.58 -2.62
N TYR A 230 -4.71 -13.06 -2.66
CA TYR A 230 -5.65 -13.08 -1.53
C TYR A 230 -6.36 -14.44 -1.37
N LEU A 231 -6.44 -15.25 -2.43
CA LEU A 231 -7.00 -16.61 -2.35
C LEU A 231 -6.17 -17.53 -1.46
N THR A 232 -4.84 -17.31 -1.37
CA THR A 232 -4.00 -18.10 -0.48
C THR A 232 -4.27 -17.87 1.00
N VAL A 233 -4.93 -16.76 1.35
CA VAL A 233 -5.41 -16.47 2.71
C VAL A 233 -6.68 -17.28 3.01
N ASP A 234 -7.51 -17.50 1.98
CA ASP A 234 -8.78 -18.22 2.11
C ASP A 234 -8.57 -19.74 2.14
N GLU A 235 -7.55 -20.27 1.44
CA GLU A 235 -7.19 -21.69 1.50
C GLU A 235 -6.78 -22.14 2.91
N THR A 236 -6.26 -21.25 3.74
CA THR A 236 -5.93 -21.54 5.14
C THR A 236 -7.22 -21.68 5.97
N HIS A 237 -8.21 -20.84 5.73
CA HIS A 237 -9.54 -20.95 6.35
C HIS A 237 -10.33 -22.16 5.83
N LEU A 238 -10.23 -22.47 4.52
CA LEU A 238 -10.85 -23.66 3.93
C LEU A 238 -10.24 -24.95 4.47
N LYS A 239 -8.94 -24.98 4.78
CA LYS A 239 -8.29 -26.13 5.41
C LYS A 239 -8.69 -26.32 6.87
N GLU A 240 -8.92 -25.25 7.61
CA GLU A 240 -9.46 -25.30 8.98
C GLU A 240 -10.90 -25.83 9.00
N ILE A 241 -11.71 -25.51 8.00
CA ILE A 241 -13.09 -25.97 7.85
C ILE A 241 -13.15 -27.41 7.28
N SER A 242 -12.19 -27.80 6.42
CA SER A 242 -12.17 -29.14 5.79
C SER A 242 -11.67 -30.26 6.68
N LEU A 243 -11.21 -29.98 7.89
CA LEU A 243 -10.77 -31.00 8.86
C LEU A 243 -11.91 -31.67 9.63
N GLU A 244 -13.16 -31.31 9.36
CA GLU A 244 -14.36 -31.90 9.99
C GLU A 244 -15.16 -32.86 9.07
N VAL A 245 -14.54 -33.52 8.08
CA VAL A 245 -15.20 -34.59 7.36
C VAL A 245 -14.94 -35.89 8.13
N PRO A 246 -15.95 -36.48 8.81
CA PRO A 246 -15.78 -37.79 9.42
C PRO A 246 -15.47 -38.83 8.35
N ASN A 247 -14.40 -39.59 8.55
CA ASN A 247 -14.12 -40.77 7.72
C ASN A 247 -15.31 -41.72 7.81
N ALA A 248 -15.96 -41.99 6.66
CA ALA A 248 -16.91 -43.05 6.50
C ALA A 248 -16.17 -44.40 6.31
#